data_83a0c491a0648fcfbcadcb613ccc364b
#
_entry.id   83a0c491a0648fcfbcadcb613ccc364b
#
_cell.length_a   1.000
_cell.length_b   1.000
_cell.length_c   1.000
_cell.angle_alpha   90.00
_cell.angle_beta   90.00
_cell.angle_gamma   90.00
#
_symmetry.space_group_name_H-M   'P 1'
#
loop_
_entity.id
_entity.type
_entity.pdbx_description
1 polymer ?
#
loop_
_entity_poly.entity_id
_entity_poly.type
_entity_poly.pdbx_seq_one_letter_code
_entity_poly.pdbx_strand_id
1 'polypeptide(L)'
;HFFRRTNMNALGQPRSWVDHLLWHHACHTVDLFSYQTGEEVSVVSAVQGPYHPELKIAMDMGIVMKTPKGSICVLSLSFNDEGPIGSPYRYICDKGTWVSFYDDLTDGFGKKLDLAGVAPSMNGFENQDREFIAAIEGKRAPNCSVANALATMKVLGKIEDMLLAADPK
;
A
#
# COMPACT_ATOMS: atom_id res chain seq x y z
N HIS A 1 5.48 -3.92 -11.55
CA HIS A 1 6.45 -2.84 -11.52
C HIS A 1 7.78 -3.16 -12.22
N PHE A 2 7.68 -3.79 -13.39
CA PHE A 2 8.81 -4.24 -14.22
C PHE A 2 9.76 -3.11 -14.63
N PHE A 3 9.33 -1.87 -14.73
CA PHE A 3 10.19 -0.72 -15.02
C PHE A 3 11.18 -0.39 -13.89
N ARG A 4 11.07 -1.05 -12.75
CA ARG A 4 12.04 -0.97 -11.66
C ARG A 4 13.22 -1.95 -11.79
N ARG A 5 13.27 -2.75 -12.84
CA ARG A 5 14.38 -3.66 -13.11
C ARG A 5 15.69 -2.95 -13.49
N THR A 6 15.64 -1.69 -13.83
CA THR A 6 16.81 -0.87 -14.12
C THR A 6 17.19 0.00 -12.92
N ASN A 7 18.48 0.20 -12.72
CA ASN A 7 19.01 1.09 -11.66
C ASN A 7 18.92 2.58 -12.04
N MET A 8 18.06 2.93 -12.96
CA MET A 8 17.89 4.30 -13.44
C MET A 8 16.43 4.74 -13.29
N ASN A 9 16.23 5.98 -12.89
CA ASN A 9 14.91 6.60 -12.93
C ASN A 9 14.59 7.17 -14.34
N ALA A 10 13.42 7.76 -14.52
CA ALA A 10 12.99 8.32 -15.81
C ALA A 10 13.88 9.50 -16.27
N LEU A 11 14.66 10.11 -15.40
CA LEU A 11 15.59 11.19 -15.70
C LEU A 11 17.00 10.69 -15.98
N GLY A 12 17.22 9.37 -16.05
CA GLY A 12 18.55 8.78 -16.26
C GLY A 12 19.48 8.86 -15.04
N GLN A 13 18.94 9.11 -13.85
CA GLN A 13 19.71 9.18 -12.60
C GLN A 13 19.63 7.84 -11.87
N PRO A 14 20.66 7.43 -11.11
CA PRO A 14 20.59 6.24 -10.26
C PRO A 14 19.41 6.31 -9.29
N ARG A 15 18.73 5.19 -9.06
CA ARG A 15 17.68 5.09 -8.06
C ARG A 15 18.26 5.20 -6.66
N SER A 16 17.43 5.68 -5.75
CA SER A 16 17.80 5.84 -4.34
C SER A 16 17.07 4.81 -3.47
N TRP A 17 17.40 4.79 -2.20
CA TRP A 17 16.77 3.96 -1.18
C TRP A 17 15.24 4.14 -1.08
N VAL A 18 14.70 5.29 -1.46
CA VAL A 18 13.25 5.56 -1.47
C VAL A 18 12.48 4.70 -2.47
N ASP A 19 13.18 4.07 -3.42
CA ASP A 19 12.58 3.12 -4.36
C ASP A 19 12.36 1.72 -3.75
N HIS A 20 12.60 1.54 -2.46
CA HIS A 20 12.40 0.28 -1.74
C HIS A 20 10.92 -0.13 -1.71
N LEU A 21 10.64 -1.45 -1.89
CA LEU A 21 9.26 -1.97 -1.88
C LEU A 21 8.49 -1.60 -0.62
N LEU A 22 9.13 -1.68 0.55
CA LEU A 22 8.51 -1.37 1.83
C LEU A 22 8.06 0.09 1.90
N TRP A 23 9.01 1.00 1.75
CA TRP A 23 8.78 2.43 2.01
C TRP A 23 8.04 3.14 0.88
N HIS A 24 8.13 2.63 -0.35
CA HIS A 24 7.51 3.26 -1.51
C HIS A 24 6.18 2.62 -1.94
N HIS A 25 5.96 1.33 -1.66
CA HIS A 25 4.75 0.63 -2.09
C HIS A 25 3.93 0.03 -0.94
N ALA A 26 4.56 -0.68 0.00
CA ALA A 26 3.84 -1.29 1.11
C ALA A 26 3.12 -0.25 1.99
N CYS A 27 3.69 0.95 2.11
CA CYS A 27 3.11 2.04 2.90
C CYS A 27 1.64 2.32 2.52
N HIS A 28 1.30 2.27 1.24
CA HIS A 28 -0.07 2.50 0.78
C HIS A 28 -1.05 1.43 1.28
N THR A 29 -0.64 0.16 1.25
CA THR A 29 -1.51 -0.94 1.72
C THR A 29 -1.58 -1.00 3.24
N VAL A 30 -0.48 -0.72 3.93
CA VAL A 30 -0.46 -0.65 5.40
C VAL A 30 -1.41 0.44 5.89
N ASP A 31 -1.34 1.63 5.29
CA ASP A 31 -2.22 2.76 5.60
C ASP A 31 -3.68 2.43 5.27
N LEU A 32 -3.93 1.89 4.09
CA LEU A 32 -5.27 1.50 3.64
C LEU A 32 -5.90 0.48 4.59
N PHE A 33 -5.15 -0.53 5.05
CA PHE A 33 -5.64 -1.55 5.96
C PHE A 33 -6.00 -0.96 7.32
N SER A 34 -5.15 -0.08 7.87
CA SER A 34 -5.43 0.66 9.10
C SER A 34 -6.67 1.56 8.94
N TYR A 35 -6.76 2.31 7.84
CA TYR A 35 -7.88 3.18 7.55
C TYR A 35 -9.21 2.42 7.44
N GLN A 36 -9.23 1.33 6.68
CA GLN A 36 -10.44 0.53 6.45
C GLN A 36 -10.94 -0.19 7.70
N THR A 37 -10.04 -0.66 8.55
CA THR A 37 -10.41 -1.35 9.79
C THR A 37 -10.70 -0.37 10.93
N GLY A 38 -10.15 0.83 10.89
CA GLY A 38 -10.19 1.79 11.98
C GLY A 38 -9.46 1.30 13.24
N GLU A 39 -8.51 0.38 13.08
CA GLU A 39 -7.82 -0.30 14.17
C GLU A 39 -6.30 -0.16 14.07
N GLU A 40 -5.64 -0.38 15.20
CA GLU A 40 -4.18 -0.45 15.24
C GLU A 40 -3.69 -1.73 14.56
N VAL A 41 -2.71 -1.60 13.68
CA VAL A 41 -2.15 -2.71 12.92
C VAL A 41 -0.92 -3.28 13.61
N SER A 42 -0.86 -4.61 13.75
CA SER A 42 0.30 -5.35 14.20
C SER A 42 0.87 -6.20 13.06
N VAL A 43 2.21 -6.24 12.95
CA VAL A 43 2.91 -7.14 12.03
C VAL A 43 3.01 -8.52 12.65
N VAL A 44 2.63 -9.55 11.90
CA VAL A 44 2.74 -10.95 12.31
C VAL A 44 4.01 -11.57 11.75
N SER A 45 4.27 -11.33 10.44
CA SER A 45 5.47 -11.82 9.77
C SER A 45 5.78 -10.95 8.55
N ALA A 46 7.08 -10.86 8.22
CA ALA A 46 7.55 -10.25 7.00
C ALA A 46 8.74 -11.04 6.46
N VAL A 47 8.77 -11.23 5.14
CA VAL A 47 9.85 -11.90 4.41
C VAL A 47 10.14 -11.13 3.13
N GLN A 48 11.38 -11.21 2.67
CA GLN A 48 11.78 -10.61 1.40
C GLN A 48 12.62 -11.57 0.58
N GLY A 49 12.63 -11.37 -0.73
CA GLY A 49 13.50 -12.06 -1.65
C GLY A 49 14.94 -11.54 -1.59
N PRO A 50 15.85 -12.13 -2.36
CA PRO A 50 17.25 -11.68 -2.41
C PRO A 50 17.36 -10.24 -2.92
N TYR A 51 18.42 -9.56 -2.48
CA TYR A 51 18.74 -8.24 -2.98
C TYR A 51 19.19 -8.29 -4.44
N HIS A 52 18.61 -7.42 -5.26
CA HIS A 52 19.08 -7.23 -6.62
C HIS A 52 20.55 -6.75 -6.61
N PRO A 53 21.46 -7.37 -7.40
CA PRO A 53 22.90 -7.08 -7.30
C PRO A 53 23.26 -5.63 -7.60
N GLU A 54 22.54 -4.98 -8.50
CA GLU A 54 22.79 -3.58 -8.88
C GLU A 54 21.92 -2.60 -8.07
N LEU A 55 20.61 -2.90 -7.93
CA LEU A 55 19.66 -2.01 -7.27
C LEU A 55 19.82 -2.00 -5.75
N LYS A 56 20.41 -3.04 -5.16
CA LYS A 56 20.61 -3.20 -3.71
C LYS A 56 19.33 -3.12 -2.88
N ILE A 57 18.20 -3.47 -3.50
CA ILE A 57 16.88 -3.59 -2.88
C ILE A 57 16.32 -4.99 -3.12
N ALA A 58 15.49 -5.48 -2.21
CA ALA A 58 14.72 -6.69 -2.44
C ALA A 58 13.63 -6.40 -3.49
N MET A 59 13.48 -7.31 -4.44
CA MET A 59 12.53 -7.17 -5.54
C MET A 59 11.19 -7.83 -5.25
N ASP A 60 11.11 -8.64 -4.21
CA ASP A 60 9.93 -9.36 -3.78
C ASP A 60 9.77 -9.24 -2.26
N MET A 61 8.54 -9.14 -1.79
CA MET A 61 8.23 -9.02 -0.36
C MET A 61 6.86 -9.60 -0.05
N GLY A 62 6.76 -10.33 1.06
CA GLY A 62 5.52 -10.81 1.65
C GLY A 62 5.36 -10.31 3.08
N ILE A 63 4.18 -9.79 3.42
CA ILE A 63 3.89 -9.23 4.74
C ILE A 63 2.53 -9.76 5.22
N VAL A 64 2.47 -10.21 6.47
CA VAL A 64 1.21 -10.58 7.13
C VAL A 64 0.98 -9.66 8.32
N MET A 65 -0.18 -9.02 8.33
CA MET A 65 -0.61 -8.10 9.37
C MET A 65 -1.97 -8.52 9.94
N LYS A 66 -2.24 -8.11 11.16
CA LYS A 66 -3.54 -8.32 11.82
C LYS A 66 -3.93 -7.13 12.69
N THR A 67 -5.22 -7.06 13.00
CA THR A 67 -5.78 -6.12 13.98
C THR A 67 -6.23 -6.85 15.24
N PRO A 68 -6.46 -6.12 16.36
CA PRO A 68 -6.94 -6.72 17.61
C PRO A 68 -8.28 -7.46 17.47
N LYS A 69 -9.18 -7.01 16.59
CA LYS A 69 -10.47 -7.68 16.34
C LYS A 69 -10.39 -8.85 15.38
N GLY A 70 -9.18 -9.16 14.87
CA GLY A 70 -8.93 -10.36 14.08
C GLY A 70 -8.95 -10.17 12.56
N SER A 71 -9.06 -8.94 12.05
CA SER A 71 -8.85 -8.70 10.62
C SER A 71 -7.42 -9.05 10.21
N ILE A 72 -7.25 -9.70 9.07
CA ILE A 72 -5.95 -10.14 8.56
C ILE A 72 -5.72 -9.52 7.18
N CYS A 73 -4.53 -9.00 6.97
CA CYS A 73 -4.05 -8.59 5.65
C CYS A 73 -2.84 -9.43 5.26
N VAL A 74 -2.89 -10.03 4.07
CA VAL A 74 -1.75 -10.68 3.43
C VAL A 74 -1.37 -9.84 2.23
N LEU A 75 -0.20 -9.23 2.28
CA LEU A 75 0.33 -8.36 1.23
C LEU A 75 1.49 -9.06 0.53
N SER A 76 1.40 -9.19 -0.78
CA SER A 76 2.47 -9.66 -1.65
C SER A 76 2.85 -8.54 -2.62
N LEU A 77 4.13 -8.24 -2.69
CA LEU A 77 4.70 -7.20 -3.54
C LEU A 77 5.83 -7.76 -4.39
N SER A 78 5.88 -7.39 -5.66
CA SER A 78 6.97 -7.76 -6.55
C SER A 78 7.28 -6.65 -7.54
N PHE A 79 8.58 -6.39 -7.77
CA PHE A 79 9.07 -5.62 -8.91
C PHE A 79 9.47 -6.52 -10.09
N ASN A 80 9.39 -7.85 -9.92
CA ASN A 80 9.73 -8.83 -10.96
C ASN A 80 8.54 -9.27 -11.81
N ASP A 81 7.32 -8.78 -11.49
CA ASP A 81 6.12 -9.15 -12.23
C ASP A 81 6.19 -8.68 -13.68
N GLU A 82 5.87 -9.57 -14.62
CA GLU A 82 5.75 -9.31 -16.06
C GLU A 82 4.29 -9.23 -16.54
N GLY A 83 3.35 -9.41 -15.64
CA GLY A 83 1.94 -9.34 -15.93
C GLY A 83 1.41 -7.91 -16.05
N PRO A 84 0.08 -7.76 -16.14
CA PRO A 84 -0.56 -6.47 -16.09
C PRO A 84 -0.15 -5.70 -14.83
N ILE A 85 0.23 -4.43 -15.02
CA ILE A 85 0.54 -3.56 -13.89
C ILE A 85 -0.73 -3.35 -13.08
N GLY A 86 -0.63 -3.49 -11.76
CA GLY A 86 -1.74 -3.19 -10.89
C GLY A 86 -1.62 -3.79 -9.50
N SER A 87 -2.55 -3.38 -8.67
CA SER A 87 -2.66 -3.84 -7.29
C SER A 87 -4.10 -4.30 -7.07
N PRO A 88 -4.40 -5.60 -7.33
CA PRO A 88 -5.70 -6.14 -6.99
C PRO A 88 -5.81 -6.28 -5.47
N TYR A 89 -6.92 -5.81 -4.91
CA TYR A 89 -7.27 -6.04 -3.52
C TYR A 89 -8.51 -6.93 -3.45
N ARG A 90 -8.41 -8.02 -2.70
CA ARG A 90 -9.54 -8.91 -2.44
C ARG A 90 -9.96 -8.78 -0.98
N TYR A 91 -11.18 -8.33 -0.78
CA TYR A 91 -11.80 -8.17 0.54
C TYR A 91 -12.74 -9.34 0.80
N ILE A 92 -12.49 -10.11 1.85
CA ILE A 92 -13.35 -11.21 2.30
C ILE A 92 -13.92 -10.78 3.65
N CYS A 93 -15.21 -10.49 3.67
CA CYS A 93 -15.90 -9.92 4.82
C CYS A 93 -17.17 -10.70 5.13
N ASP A 94 -17.77 -10.48 6.30
CA ASP A 94 -19.00 -11.16 6.74
C ASP A 94 -20.18 -10.95 5.78
N LYS A 95 -20.21 -9.81 5.09
CA LYS A 95 -21.31 -9.45 4.16
C LYS A 95 -21.04 -9.81 2.71
N GLY A 96 -19.89 -10.38 2.40
CA GLY A 96 -19.53 -10.77 1.04
C GLY A 96 -18.05 -10.63 0.72
N THR A 97 -17.74 -10.90 -0.53
CA THR A 97 -16.40 -10.75 -1.10
C THR A 97 -16.42 -9.68 -2.18
N TRP A 98 -15.42 -8.85 -2.19
CA TRP A 98 -15.24 -7.82 -3.22
C TRP A 98 -13.79 -7.84 -3.74
N VAL A 99 -13.63 -7.47 -5.00
CA VAL A 99 -12.31 -7.31 -5.63
C VAL A 99 -12.24 -5.92 -6.24
N SER A 100 -11.26 -5.13 -5.81
CA SER A 100 -10.95 -3.87 -6.45
C SER A 100 -9.69 -3.98 -7.30
N PHE A 101 -9.72 -3.35 -8.45
CA PHE A 101 -8.59 -3.24 -9.35
C PHE A 101 -8.66 -1.89 -10.05
N TYR A 102 -7.78 -0.96 -9.66
CA TYR A 102 -7.88 0.46 -10.04
C TYR A 102 -9.27 1.04 -9.73
N ASP A 103 -9.95 1.54 -10.74
CA ASP A 103 -11.27 2.16 -10.67
C ASP A 103 -12.43 1.16 -10.72
N ASP A 104 -12.12 -0.12 -10.88
CA ASP A 104 -13.11 -1.19 -10.93
C ASP A 104 -13.30 -1.84 -9.56
N LEU A 105 -14.56 -2.04 -9.18
CA LEU A 105 -14.95 -2.84 -8.02
C LEU A 105 -15.95 -3.90 -8.49
N THR A 106 -15.65 -5.15 -8.19
CA THR A 106 -16.54 -6.28 -8.48
C THR A 106 -16.91 -7.01 -7.19
N ASP A 107 -18.04 -7.73 -7.22
CA ASP A 107 -18.32 -8.74 -6.20
C ASP A 107 -17.41 -9.98 -6.37
N GLY A 108 -17.51 -10.94 -5.45
CA GLY A 108 -16.72 -12.17 -5.48
C GLY A 108 -17.00 -13.09 -6.69
N PHE A 109 -18.05 -12.82 -7.46
CA PHE A 109 -18.43 -13.54 -8.67
C PHE A 109 -18.04 -12.80 -9.95
N GLY A 110 -17.40 -11.62 -9.82
CA GLY A 110 -16.94 -10.82 -10.96
C GLY A 110 -17.96 -9.83 -11.51
N LYS A 111 -19.12 -9.66 -10.87
CA LYS A 111 -20.11 -8.68 -11.29
C LYS A 111 -19.63 -7.28 -10.88
N LYS A 112 -19.52 -6.36 -11.85
CA LYS A 112 -19.20 -4.96 -11.59
C LYS A 112 -20.23 -4.28 -10.73
N LEU A 113 -19.77 -3.48 -9.77
CA LEU A 113 -20.59 -2.59 -8.96
C LEU A 113 -20.62 -1.21 -9.59
N ASP A 114 -21.79 -0.56 -9.51
CA ASP A 114 -21.92 0.85 -9.92
C ASP A 114 -21.32 1.75 -8.84
N LEU A 115 -20.32 2.52 -9.22
CA LEU A 115 -19.64 3.47 -8.35
C LEU A 115 -20.04 4.92 -8.60
N ALA A 116 -21.05 5.15 -9.47
CA ALA A 116 -21.54 6.50 -9.74
C ALA A 116 -22.01 7.16 -8.44
N GLY A 117 -21.50 8.34 -8.17
CA GLY A 117 -21.85 9.14 -6.99
C GLY A 117 -21.19 8.71 -5.66
N VAL A 118 -20.30 7.69 -5.68
CA VAL A 118 -19.58 7.28 -4.47
C VAL A 118 -18.52 8.30 -4.05
N ALA A 119 -17.89 8.95 -5.02
CA ALA A 119 -16.90 9.98 -4.76
C ALA A 119 -17.15 11.21 -5.65
N PRO A 120 -16.68 12.40 -5.23
CA PRO A 120 -16.78 13.62 -6.06
C PRO A 120 -16.01 13.49 -7.38
N SER A 121 -14.96 12.69 -7.40
CA SER A 121 -14.14 12.41 -8.58
C SER A 121 -13.51 11.03 -8.46
N MET A 122 -13.31 10.33 -9.58
CA MET A 122 -12.50 9.11 -9.64
C MET A 122 -11.00 9.40 -9.67
N ASN A 123 -10.60 10.67 -9.77
CA ASN A 123 -9.21 11.10 -9.69
C ASN A 123 -8.79 11.27 -8.21
N GLY A 124 -7.95 10.38 -7.70
CA GLY A 124 -7.46 10.43 -6.33
C GLY A 124 -6.68 11.69 -5.99
N PHE A 125 -5.94 12.28 -6.93
CA PHE A 125 -5.23 13.54 -6.75
C PHE A 125 -6.20 14.70 -6.57
N GLU A 126 -7.25 14.75 -7.39
CA GLU A 126 -8.30 15.77 -7.26
C GLU A 126 -9.00 15.67 -5.90
N ASN A 127 -9.33 14.47 -5.44
CA ASN A 127 -9.96 14.27 -4.14
C ASN A 127 -9.04 14.71 -2.99
N GLN A 128 -7.74 14.44 -3.08
CA GLN A 128 -6.74 14.89 -2.12
C GLN A 128 -6.66 16.42 -2.05
N ASP A 129 -6.61 17.08 -3.19
CA ASP A 129 -6.51 18.55 -3.27
C ASP A 129 -7.80 19.21 -2.75
N ARG A 130 -8.97 18.67 -3.10
CA ARG A 130 -10.25 19.13 -2.57
C ARG A 130 -10.33 19.01 -1.05
N GLU A 131 -9.87 17.89 -0.49
CA GLU A 131 -9.82 17.70 0.96
C GLU A 131 -8.87 18.68 1.64
N PHE A 132 -7.71 18.92 1.05
CA PHE A 132 -6.72 19.87 1.57
C PHE A 132 -7.29 21.30 1.62
N ILE A 133 -7.91 21.76 0.54
CA ILE A 133 -8.55 23.09 0.49
C ILE A 133 -9.70 23.17 1.48
N ALA A 134 -10.58 22.16 1.54
CA ALA A 134 -11.70 22.14 2.45
C ALA A 134 -11.27 22.14 3.93
N ALA A 135 -10.14 21.50 4.25
CA ALA A 135 -9.57 21.54 5.59
C ALA A 135 -9.08 22.95 5.97
N ILE A 136 -8.44 23.67 5.03
CA ILE A 136 -8.00 25.06 5.22
C ILE A 136 -9.20 25.99 5.42
N GLU A 137 -10.17 25.94 4.53
CA GLU A 137 -11.37 26.80 4.57
C GLU A 137 -12.21 26.51 5.80
N GLY A 138 -12.39 25.24 6.14
CA GLY A 138 -13.13 24.79 7.32
C GLY A 138 -12.38 24.97 8.64
N LYS A 139 -11.11 25.40 8.61
CA LYS A 139 -10.22 25.52 9.78
C LYS A 139 -10.24 24.26 10.66
N ARG A 140 -10.20 23.10 10.02
CA ARG A 140 -10.23 21.78 10.67
C ARG A 140 -9.00 20.95 10.32
N ALA A 141 -8.75 19.89 11.07
CA ALA A 141 -7.75 18.91 10.70
C ALA A 141 -8.13 18.22 9.37
N PRO A 142 -7.16 17.93 8.48
CA PRO A 142 -7.40 17.14 7.29
C PRO A 142 -7.70 15.68 7.66
N ASN A 143 -8.41 14.97 6.79
CA ASN A 143 -8.71 13.54 6.98
C ASN A 143 -7.44 12.69 7.06
N CYS A 144 -6.38 13.08 6.33
CA CYS A 144 -5.06 12.46 6.42
C CYS A 144 -4.07 13.50 6.92
N SER A 145 -3.71 13.43 8.20
CA SER A 145 -2.71 14.30 8.83
C SER A 145 -1.38 13.57 9.01
N VAL A 146 -0.32 14.32 9.33
CA VAL A 146 0.98 13.75 9.73
C VAL A 146 0.83 12.79 10.90
N ALA A 147 -0.06 13.08 11.85
CA ALA A 147 -0.32 12.21 12.99
C ALA A 147 -0.92 10.85 12.56
N ASN A 148 -1.83 10.83 11.58
CA ASN A 148 -2.37 9.60 11.02
C ASN A 148 -1.26 8.81 10.29
N ALA A 149 -0.49 9.47 9.43
CA ALA A 149 0.62 8.85 8.70
C ALA A 149 1.71 8.28 9.64
N LEU A 150 1.94 8.90 10.81
CA LEU A 150 2.91 8.42 11.78
C LEU A 150 2.60 7.00 12.28
N ALA A 151 1.34 6.64 12.44
CA ALA A 151 0.95 5.28 12.83
C ALA A 151 1.40 4.25 11.78
N THR A 152 1.16 4.53 10.50
CA THR A 152 1.64 3.73 9.37
C THR A 152 3.16 3.63 9.36
N MET A 153 3.87 4.75 9.53
CA MET A 153 5.34 4.76 9.56
C MET A 153 5.92 3.88 10.68
N LYS A 154 5.29 3.85 11.85
CA LYS A 154 5.69 2.96 12.95
C LYS A 154 5.52 1.48 12.61
N VAL A 155 4.47 1.12 11.87
CA VAL A 155 4.26 -0.25 11.38
C VAL A 155 5.33 -0.61 10.36
N LEU A 156 5.65 0.28 9.42
CA LEU A 156 6.71 0.06 8.43
C LEU A 156 8.08 -0.13 9.10
N GLY A 157 8.41 0.67 10.13
CA GLY A 157 9.64 0.48 10.92
C GLY A 157 9.71 -0.91 11.56
N LYS A 158 8.62 -1.41 12.15
CA LYS A 158 8.57 -2.78 12.69
C LYS A 158 8.75 -3.85 11.61
N ILE A 159 8.20 -3.64 10.41
CA ILE A 159 8.42 -4.56 9.28
C ILE A 159 9.89 -4.56 8.89
N GLU A 160 10.51 -3.38 8.77
CA GLU A 160 11.93 -3.26 8.45
C GLU A 160 12.82 -3.97 9.47
N ASP A 161 12.55 -3.77 10.77
CA ASP A 161 13.28 -4.46 11.85
C ASP A 161 13.19 -6.00 11.71
N MET A 162 12.01 -6.53 11.37
CA MET A 162 11.81 -7.96 11.15
C MET A 162 12.60 -8.46 9.93
N LEU A 163 12.58 -7.72 8.82
CA LEU A 163 13.32 -8.06 7.60
C LEU A 163 14.83 -8.06 7.83
N LEU A 164 15.34 -7.06 8.55
CA LEU A 164 16.77 -6.96 8.89
C LEU A 164 17.22 -8.04 9.86
N ALA A 165 16.35 -8.44 10.80
CA ALA A 165 16.66 -9.52 11.74
C ALA A 165 16.70 -10.90 11.06
N ALA A 166 15.87 -11.10 10.01
CA ALA A 166 15.82 -12.35 9.25
C ALA A 166 16.96 -12.49 8.24
N ASP A 167 17.46 -11.37 7.72
CA ASP A 167 18.53 -11.33 6.70
C ASP A 167 19.54 -10.21 7.03
N PRO A 168 20.39 -10.41 8.04
CA PRO A 168 21.39 -9.43 8.42
C PRO A 168 22.38 -9.24 7.26
N LYS A 169 22.57 -8.00 6.85
CA LYS A 169 23.50 -7.57 5.78
C LYS A 169 24.96 -7.88 6.15
#